data_4f6c294bfbbc778d75969801b42cf5df
#
_entry.id   4f6c294bfbbc778d75969801b42cf5df
#
_cell.length_a   1.000
_cell.length_b   1.000
_cell.length_c   1.000
_cell.angle_alpha   90.00
_cell.angle_beta   90.00
_cell.angle_gamma   90.00
#
_symmetry.space_group_name_H-M   'P 1'
#
loop_
_entity.id
_entity.type
_entity.pdbx_description
1 polymer ?
#
loop_
_entity_poly.entity_id
_entity_poly.type
_entity_poly.pdbx_seq_one_letter_code
_entity_poly.pdbx_strand_id
1 'polypeptide(L)'
;MLEVRELAMRFDQRVLFTQASLTVANGEIVALLGPSGSGKSTLLKVIAGLLDPDEGCILLNNVDITMVPTHRRDIGMVFQNEQLFPHRTVAQNIEFGLRMRRWNPQRRAERVAELLDLIGMSGFERRRVTDLSGGEAKRVALARTLAPSPRIVLLDEPLTGLDRELHDQLARDLHQLLLATATTALVVTHDRDEAAVLATRVVAFADLTPRLPAAEA
;
A
#
# COMPACT_ATOMS: atom_id res chain seq x y z
N MET A 1 -3.05 4.94 -14.15
CA MET A 1 -4.05 5.77 -13.45
C MET A 1 -5.04 4.87 -12.74
N LEU A 2 -5.26 5.09 -11.45
CA LEU A 2 -6.33 4.47 -10.67
C LEU A 2 -7.50 5.45 -10.56
N GLU A 3 -8.69 4.98 -10.81
CA GLU A 3 -9.93 5.70 -10.54
C GLU A 3 -10.86 4.88 -9.64
N VAL A 4 -11.34 5.52 -8.61
CA VAL A 4 -12.39 5.04 -7.72
C VAL A 4 -13.61 5.92 -7.99
N ARG A 5 -14.74 5.31 -8.32
CA ARG A 5 -15.97 6.03 -8.69
C ARG A 5 -17.13 5.59 -7.80
N GLU A 6 -17.62 6.53 -7.00
CA GLU A 6 -18.83 6.41 -6.20
C GLU A 6 -18.91 5.13 -5.35
N LEU A 7 -17.75 4.68 -4.81
CA LEU A 7 -17.72 3.48 -3.98
C LEU A 7 -18.53 3.67 -2.70
N ALA A 8 -19.33 2.68 -2.37
CA ALA A 8 -19.99 2.57 -1.08
C ALA A 8 -19.57 1.28 -0.37
N MET A 9 -19.51 1.34 0.94
CA MET A 9 -19.21 0.17 1.79
C MET A 9 -19.93 0.26 3.11
N ARG A 10 -20.59 -0.85 3.48
CA ARG A 10 -21.30 -1.02 4.75
C ARG A 10 -20.80 -2.27 5.46
N PHE A 11 -20.80 -2.25 6.77
CA PHE A 11 -20.61 -3.42 7.61
C PHE A 11 -21.83 -3.56 8.50
N ASP A 12 -22.57 -4.63 8.33
CA ASP A 12 -23.89 -4.85 8.96
C ASP A 12 -24.80 -3.64 8.67
N GLN A 13 -25.15 -2.86 9.69
CA GLN A 13 -25.98 -1.67 9.57
C GLN A 13 -25.17 -0.37 9.56
N ARG A 14 -23.84 -0.45 9.70
CA ARG A 14 -22.98 0.75 9.75
C ARG A 14 -22.44 1.10 8.37
N VAL A 15 -22.82 2.25 7.87
CA VAL A 15 -22.21 2.84 6.67
C VAL A 15 -20.82 3.32 7.01
N LEU A 16 -19.79 2.84 6.29
CA LEU A 16 -18.41 3.31 6.43
C LEU A 16 -18.13 4.51 5.53
N PHE A 17 -18.57 4.41 4.27
CA PHE A 17 -18.51 5.50 3.31
C PHE A 17 -19.52 5.26 2.18
N THR A 18 -19.93 6.34 1.54
CA THR A 18 -20.80 6.34 0.35
C THR A 18 -20.24 7.29 -0.69
N GLN A 19 -20.45 6.96 -1.96
CA GLN A 19 -20.06 7.79 -3.11
C GLN A 19 -18.58 8.24 -3.09
N ALA A 20 -17.72 7.43 -2.46
CA ALA A 20 -16.30 7.75 -2.37
C ALA A 20 -15.67 7.75 -3.76
N SER A 21 -15.07 8.88 -4.14
CA SER A 21 -14.45 9.05 -5.45
C SER A 21 -13.04 9.61 -5.33
N LEU A 22 -12.08 9.01 -6.04
CA LEU A 22 -10.67 9.38 -6.01
C LEU A 22 -10.00 9.03 -7.33
N THR A 23 -9.13 9.89 -7.80
CA THR A 23 -8.24 9.59 -8.93
C THR A 23 -6.79 9.71 -8.49
N VAL A 24 -5.96 8.74 -8.89
CA VAL A 24 -4.50 8.74 -8.70
C VAL A 24 -3.84 8.61 -10.08
N ALA A 25 -3.08 9.61 -10.49
CA ALA A 25 -2.38 9.60 -11.77
C ALA A 25 -1.22 8.58 -11.77
N ASN A 26 -0.74 8.19 -12.96
CA ASN A 26 0.43 7.32 -13.04
C ASN A 26 1.66 8.03 -12.47
N GLY A 27 2.40 7.35 -11.60
CA GLY A 27 3.57 7.89 -10.90
C GLY A 27 3.25 8.88 -9.79
N GLU A 28 1.98 9.17 -9.52
CA GLU A 28 1.56 10.03 -8.43
C GLU A 28 1.55 9.26 -7.11
N ILE A 29 1.97 9.92 -6.03
CA ILE A 29 1.88 9.43 -4.66
C ILE A 29 0.80 10.26 -3.94
N VAL A 30 -0.35 9.67 -3.67
CA VAL A 30 -1.45 10.33 -2.98
C VAL A 30 -1.52 9.83 -1.55
N ALA A 31 -1.53 10.74 -0.56
CA ALA A 31 -1.84 10.41 0.82
C ALA A 31 -3.30 10.71 1.14
N LEU A 32 -3.98 9.72 1.68
CA LEU A 32 -5.34 9.82 2.16
C LEU A 32 -5.32 10.01 3.69
N LEU A 33 -5.61 11.22 4.12
CA LEU A 33 -5.54 11.63 5.52
C LEU A 33 -6.91 11.55 6.19
N GLY A 34 -6.98 11.02 7.40
CA GLY A 34 -8.22 11.02 8.17
C GLY A 34 -8.07 10.30 9.52
N PRO A 35 -9.04 10.47 10.43
CA PRO A 35 -8.99 9.85 11.76
C PRO A 35 -9.03 8.32 11.68
N SER A 36 -8.54 7.67 12.73
CA SER A 36 -8.65 6.22 12.87
C SER A 36 -10.12 5.78 12.86
N GLY A 37 -10.39 4.64 12.22
CA GLY A 37 -11.76 4.12 12.12
C GLY A 37 -12.67 4.82 11.09
N SER A 38 -12.17 5.75 10.28
CA SER A 38 -12.96 6.46 9.26
C SER A 38 -13.25 5.63 7.99
N GLY A 39 -12.67 4.43 7.84
CA GLY A 39 -12.88 3.58 6.66
C GLY A 39 -11.73 3.55 5.65
N LYS A 40 -10.62 4.27 5.89
CA LYS A 40 -9.47 4.35 4.98
C LYS A 40 -8.87 2.99 4.63
N SER A 41 -8.55 2.18 5.64
CA SER A 41 -8.01 0.82 5.45
C SER A 41 -9.01 -0.09 4.73
N THR A 42 -10.31 0.12 4.95
CA THR A 42 -11.36 -0.60 4.24
C THR A 42 -11.38 -0.20 2.76
N LEU A 43 -11.26 1.10 2.46
CA LEU A 43 -11.15 1.56 1.07
C LEU A 43 -9.94 0.92 0.36
N LEU A 44 -8.77 0.86 1.01
CA LEU A 44 -7.60 0.16 0.44
C LEU A 44 -7.89 -1.32 0.18
N LYS A 45 -8.56 -2.01 1.12
CA LYS A 45 -8.93 -3.43 0.96
C LYS A 45 -9.91 -3.64 -0.19
N VAL A 46 -10.86 -2.75 -0.39
CA VAL A 46 -11.77 -2.77 -1.54
C VAL A 46 -11.01 -2.56 -2.85
N ILE A 47 -10.09 -1.58 -2.92
CA ILE A 47 -9.26 -1.34 -4.10
C ILE A 47 -8.36 -2.56 -4.39
N ALA A 48 -7.80 -3.19 -3.35
CA ALA A 48 -6.99 -4.41 -3.50
C ALA A 48 -7.81 -5.65 -3.92
N GLY A 49 -9.14 -5.62 -3.80
CA GLY A 49 -10.03 -6.76 -4.04
C GLY A 49 -10.02 -7.81 -2.94
N LEU A 50 -9.76 -7.36 -1.72
CA LEU A 50 -9.88 -8.17 -0.50
C LEU A 50 -11.29 -8.08 0.08
N LEU A 51 -12.05 -7.06 -0.31
CA LEU A 51 -13.44 -6.84 0.01
C LEU A 51 -14.15 -6.37 -1.25
N ASP A 52 -15.38 -6.82 -1.45
CA ASP A 52 -16.22 -6.34 -2.54
C ASP A 52 -16.97 -5.09 -2.08
N PRO A 53 -17.08 -4.04 -2.92
CA PRO A 53 -17.88 -2.86 -2.60
C PRO A 53 -19.38 -3.18 -2.71
N ASP A 54 -20.21 -2.44 -1.97
CA ASP A 54 -21.67 -2.53 -2.13
C ASP A 54 -22.13 -1.82 -3.41
N GLU A 55 -21.48 -0.70 -3.77
CA GLU A 55 -21.80 0.13 -4.93
C GLU A 55 -20.53 0.77 -5.51
N GLY A 56 -20.62 1.24 -6.76
CA GLY A 56 -19.54 1.93 -7.45
C GLY A 56 -18.58 1.02 -8.20
N CYS A 57 -17.52 1.57 -8.74
CA CYS A 57 -16.54 0.79 -9.51
C CYS A 57 -15.10 1.30 -9.32
N ILE A 58 -14.14 0.42 -9.65
CA ILE A 58 -12.70 0.68 -9.60
C ILE A 58 -12.12 0.43 -10.97
N LEU A 59 -11.48 1.46 -11.54
CA LEU A 59 -10.81 1.35 -12.82
C LEU A 59 -9.30 1.48 -12.65
N LEU A 60 -8.56 0.61 -13.32
CA LEU A 60 -7.11 0.70 -13.43
C LEU A 60 -6.74 0.83 -14.91
N ASN A 61 -6.18 2.00 -15.30
CA ASN A 61 -5.95 2.37 -16.69
C ASN A 61 -7.19 2.21 -17.58
N ASN A 62 -8.33 2.73 -17.12
CA ASN A 62 -9.65 2.68 -17.78
C ASN A 62 -10.24 1.26 -17.93
N VAL A 63 -9.65 0.25 -17.29
CA VAL A 63 -10.20 -1.11 -17.25
C VAL A 63 -10.89 -1.31 -15.91
N ASP A 64 -12.15 -1.71 -15.91
CA ASP A 64 -12.88 -2.04 -14.69
C ASP A 64 -12.28 -3.31 -14.06
N ILE A 65 -11.82 -3.15 -12.81
CA ILE A 65 -11.24 -4.24 -12.01
C ILE A 65 -12.08 -4.57 -10.78
N THR A 66 -13.27 -4.03 -10.66
CA THR A 66 -14.12 -4.14 -9.46
C THR A 66 -14.33 -5.59 -9.05
N MET A 67 -14.68 -6.45 -10.00
CA MET A 67 -14.91 -7.88 -9.77
C MET A 67 -13.70 -8.77 -10.12
N VAL A 68 -12.56 -8.17 -10.45
CA VAL A 68 -11.34 -8.93 -10.75
C VAL A 68 -10.76 -9.48 -9.43
N PRO A 69 -10.44 -10.77 -9.33
CA PRO A 69 -9.82 -11.34 -8.13
C PRO A 69 -8.49 -10.67 -7.78
N THR A 70 -8.21 -10.49 -6.47
CA THR A 70 -7.01 -9.81 -5.92
C THR A 70 -5.72 -10.16 -6.66
N HIS A 71 -5.45 -11.46 -6.88
CA HIS A 71 -4.21 -11.93 -7.50
C HIS A 71 -4.05 -11.57 -8.98
N ARG A 72 -5.10 -11.02 -9.61
CA ARG A 72 -5.09 -10.57 -11.02
C ARG A 72 -5.18 -9.06 -11.17
N ARG A 73 -5.35 -8.30 -10.09
CA ARG A 73 -5.46 -6.83 -10.14
C ARG A 73 -4.14 -6.12 -10.43
N ASP A 74 -3.00 -6.80 -10.26
CA ASP A 74 -1.66 -6.22 -10.36
C ASP A 74 -1.43 -5.04 -9.40
N ILE A 75 -2.01 -5.16 -8.21
CA ILE A 75 -1.93 -4.21 -7.10
C ILE A 75 -1.07 -4.83 -6.00
N GLY A 76 -0.09 -4.07 -5.49
CA GLY A 76 0.66 -4.41 -4.29
C GLY A 76 0.01 -3.78 -3.06
N MET A 77 0.04 -4.47 -1.91
CA MET A 77 -0.45 -3.91 -0.65
C MET A 77 0.53 -4.16 0.47
N VAL A 78 0.87 -3.11 1.20
CA VAL A 78 1.57 -3.17 2.49
C VAL A 78 0.54 -2.91 3.57
N PHE A 79 0.38 -3.87 4.47
CA PHE A 79 -0.53 -3.77 5.60
C PHE A 79 0.15 -3.06 6.77
N GLN A 80 -0.61 -2.54 7.69
CA GLN A 80 -0.14 -1.92 8.92
C GLN A 80 0.83 -2.83 9.70
N ASN A 81 0.55 -4.14 9.75
CA ASN A 81 1.48 -5.16 10.22
C ASN A 81 2.19 -5.76 9.00
N GLU A 82 3.49 -5.95 9.06
CA GLU A 82 4.35 -6.31 7.92
C GLU A 82 3.97 -7.65 7.26
N GLN A 83 3.32 -8.54 8.00
CA GLN A 83 2.87 -9.87 7.54
C GLN A 83 3.96 -10.64 6.78
N LEU A 84 5.21 -10.53 7.23
CA LEU A 84 6.32 -11.29 6.68
C LEU A 84 6.15 -12.79 7.00
N PHE A 85 6.66 -13.64 6.12
CA PHE A 85 6.67 -15.09 6.35
C PHE A 85 7.75 -15.44 7.38
N PRO A 86 7.41 -15.77 8.62
CA PRO A 86 8.38 -15.85 9.73
C PRO A 86 9.42 -16.99 9.55
N HIS A 87 9.04 -18.03 8.80
CA HIS A 87 9.93 -19.19 8.55
C HIS A 87 10.84 -19.00 7.34
N ARG A 88 10.84 -17.81 6.72
CA ARG A 88 11.62 -17.50 5.52
C ARG A 88 12.69 -16.46 5.83
N THR A 89 13.72 -16.46 4.98
CA THR A 89 14.75 -15.42 5.00
C THR A 89 14.20 -14.12 4.34
N VAL A 90 14.96 -13.04 4.47
CA VAL A 90 14.70 -11.77 3.80
C VAL A 90 14.56 -11.96 2.30
N ALA A 91 15.55 -12.59 1.66
CA ALA A 91 15.49 -12.86 0.21
C ALA A 91 14.27 -13.71 -0.18
N GLN A 92 13.94 -14.74 0.60
CA GLN A 92 12.77 -15.59 0.34
C GLN A 92 11.43 -14.86 0.52
N ASN A 93 11.37 -13.86 1.39
CA ASN A 93 10.21 -12.99 1.49
C ASN A 93 10.07 -12.10 0.26
N ILE A 94 11.14 -11.42 -0.15
CA ILE A 94 11.14 -10.51 -1.30
C ILE A 94 10.83 -11.26 -2.60
N GLU A 95 11.47 -12.42 -2.83
CA GLU A 95 11.29 -13.19 -4.07
C GLU A 95 9.93 -13.88 -4.18
N PHE A 96 9.11 -13.91 -3.13
CA PHE A 96 7.87 -14.69 -3.10
C PHE A 96 6.93 -14.37 -4.29
N GLY A 97 6.65 -13.09 -4.51
CA GLY A 97 5.80 -12.65 -5.63
C GLY A 97 6.39 -12.99 -7.00
N LEU A 98 7.72 -12.92 -7.13
CA LEU A 98 8.43 -13.26 -8.35
C LEU A 98 8.33 -14.76 -8.67
N ARG A 99 8.37 -15.62 -7.64
CA ARG A 99 8.15 -17.07 -7.78
C ARG A 99 6.73 -17.37 -8.25
N MET A 100 5.74 -16.70 -7.71
CA MET A 100 4.35 -16.86 -8.15
C MET A 100 4.17 -16.45 -9.62
N ARG A 101 4.90 -15.44 -10.08
CA ARG A 101 4.96 -15.01 -11.49
C ARG A 101 5.90 -15.87 -12.36
N ARG A 102 6.45 -16.96 -11.83
CA ARG A 102 7.32 -17.92 -12.52
C ARG A 102 8.58 -17.30 -13.15
N TRP A 103 9.13 -16.26 -12.52
CA TRP A 103 10.41 -15.71 -12.95
C TRP A 103 11.52 -16.75 -12.78
N ASN A 104 12.49 -16.75 -13.70
CA ASN A 104 13.63 -17.68 -13.58
C ASN A 104 14.49 -17.35 -12.34
N PRO A 105 15.24 -18.33 -11.80
CA PRO A 105 16.00 -18.14 -10.56
C PRO A 105 17.02 -17.01 -10.61
N GLN A 106 17.75 -16.86 -11.72
CA GLN A 106 18.77 -15.83 -11.87
C GLN A 106 18.15 -14.42 -11.82
N ARG A 107 17.12 -14.17 -12.62
CA ARG A 107 16.41 -12.87 -12.63
C ARG A 107 15.79 -12.53 -11.27
N ARG A 108 15.32 -13.56 -10.51
CA ARG A 108 14.84 -13.34 -9.14
C ARG A 108 15.95 -12.88 -8.22
N ALA A 109 17.11 -13.53 -8.27
CA ALA A 109 18.25 -13.18 -7.45
C ALA A 109 18.75 -11.76 -7.74
N GLU A 110 18.84 -11.38 -9.01
CA GLU A 110 19.20 -10.03 -9.47
C GLU A 110 18.20 -8.99 -8.92
N ARG A 111 16.88 -9.25 -9.04
CA ARG A 111 15.85 -8.35 -8.55
C ARG A 111 15.85 -8.22 -7.01
N VAL A 112 16.10 -9.30 -6.29
CA VAL A 112 16.22 -9.28 -4.83
C VAL A 112 17.44 -8.44 -4.41
N ALA A 113 18.59 -8.62 -5.06
CA ALA A 113 19.80 -7.83 -4.76
C ALA A 113 19.58 -6.34 -5.03
N GLU A 114 18.99 -5.99 -6.18
CA GLU A 114 18.61 -4.62 -6.52
C GLU A 114 17.71 -3.98 -5.45
N LEU A 115 16.68 -4.69 -5.01
CA LEU A 115 15.76 -4.17 -3.99
C LEU A 115 16.40 -4.06 -2.61
N LEU A 116 17.27 -5.00 -2.24
CA LEU A 116 18.00 -4.93 -0.97
C LEU A 116 18.97 -3.74 -0.96
N ASP A 117 19.63 -3.46 -2.07
CA ASP A 117 20.47 -2.27 -2.20
C ASP A 117 19.64 -0.99 -2.06
N LEU A 118 18.51 -0.95 -2.78
CA LEU A 118 17.58 0.19 -2.80
C LEU A 118 17.00 0.53 -1.40
N ILE A 119 16.74 -0.49 -0.56
CA ILE A 119 16.25 -0.29 0.81
C ILE A 119 17.38 -0.22 1.87
N GLY A 120 18.66 -0.17 1.44
CA GLY A 120 19.81 -0.09 2.33
C GLY A 120 20.04 -1.34 3.20
N MET A 121 19.74 -2.53 2.65
CA MET A 121 19.84 -3.81 3.37
C MET A 121 20.67 -4.85 2.60
N SER A 122 21.64 -4.43 1.81
CA SER A 122 22.60 -5.34 1.15
C SER A 122 23.31 -6.21 2.18
N GLY A 123 23.42 -7.51 1.91
CA GLY A 123 23.99 -8.50 2.82
C GLY A 123 23.00 -9.17 3.79
N PHE A 124 21.73 -8.76 3.76
CA PHE A 124 20.68 -9.35 4.63
C PHE A 124 19.95 -10.54 4.01
N GLU A 125 20.31 -10.99 2.82
CA GLU A 125 19.61 -12.00 2.02
C GLU A 125 19.27 -13.26 2.80
N ARG A 126 20.23 -13.74 3.61
CA ARG A 126 20.13 -15.00 4.38
C ARG A 126 19.58 -14.82 5.79
N ARG A 127 19.43 -13.57 6.25
CA ARG A 127 18.93 -13.27 7.59
C ARG A 127 17.47 -13.70 7.73
N ARG A 128 17.08 -14.23 8.87
CA ARG A 128 15.68 -14.53 9.17
C ARG A 128 14.91 -13.23 9.43
N VAL A 129 13.66 -13.16 9.00
CA VAL A 129 12.86 -11.97 9.26
C VAL A 129 12.48 -11.80 10.73
N THR A 130 12.56 -12.88 11.52
CA THR A 130 12.37 -12.85 12.99
C THR A 130 13.48 -12.11 13.74
N ASP A 131 14.63 -11.90 13.09
CA ASP A 131 15.81 -11.28 13.68
C ASP A 131 15.94 -9.80 13.27
N LEU A 132 14.91 -9.27 12.62
CA LEU A 132 14.86 -7.88 12.13
C LEU A 132 14.26 -6.95 13.19
N SER A 133 14.76 -5.71 13.22
CA SER A 133 14.06 -4.62 13.89
C SER A 133 12.74 -4.29 13.19
N GLY A 134 11.83 -3.56 13.84
CA GLY A 134 10.56 -3.14 13.23
C GLY A 134 10.75 -2.33 11.93
N GLY A 135 11.73 -1.42 11.91
CA GLY A 135 12.06 -0.64 10.71
C GLY A 135 12.62 -1.50 9.58
N GLU A 136 13.52 -2.45 9.88
CA GLU A 136 14.03 -3.42 8.89
C GLU A 136 12.91 -4.30 8.34
N ALA A 137 11.99 -4.76 9.18
CA ALA A 137 10.85 -5.57 8.77
C ALA A 137 9.92 -4.79 7.81
N LYS A 138 9.66 -3.50 8.09
CA LYS A 138 8.88 -2.61 7.21
C LYS A 138 9.55 -2.44 5.84
N ARG A 139 10.86 -2.19 5.80
CA ARG A 139 11.62 -2.10 4.54
C ARG A 139 11.54 -3.40 3.73
N VAL A 140 11.65 -4.56 4.37
CA VAL A 140 11.52 -5.87 3.69
C VAL A 140 10.10 -6.09 3.17
N ALA A 141 9.06 -5.72 3.94
CA ALA A 141 7.66 -5.82 3.49
C ALA A 141 7.40 -4.94 2.25
N LEU A 142 7.97 -3.73 2.25
CA LEU A 142 7.90 -2.83 1.10
C LEU A 142 8.62 -3.44 -0.13
N ALA A 143 9.87 -3.90 0.03
CA ALA A 143 10.63 -4.53 -1.06
C ALA A 143 9.90 -5.77 -1.61
N ARG A 144 9.32 -6.61 -0.74
CA ARG A 144 8.49 -7.75 -1.16
C ARG A 144 7.30 -7.32 -2.02
N THR A 145 6.66 -6.22 -1.65
CA THR A 145 5.50 -5.69 -2.37
C THR A 145 5.90 -5.08 -3.71
N LEU A 146 7.05 -4.40 -3.78
CA LEU A 146 7.58 -3.80 -5.00
C LEU A 146 8.25 -4.80 -5.94
N ALA A 147 8.69 -5.97 -5.44
CA ALA A 147 9.44 -6.95 -6.22
C ALA A 147 8.76 -7.31 -7.56
N PRO A 148 7.46 -7.66 -7.58
CA PRO A 148 6.78 -7.97 -8.82
C PRO A 148 6.47 -6.77 -9.72
N SER A 149 6.91 -5.55 -9.36
CA SER A 149 6.64 -4.30 -10.09
C SER A 149 5.13 -4.10 -10.35
N PRO A 150 4.31 -3.99 -9.29
CA PRO A 150 2.88 -3.79 -9.44
C PRO A 150 2.58 -2.43 -10.07
N ARG A 151 1.42 -2.28 -10.71
CA ARG A 151 1.00 -1.02 -11.32
C ARG A 151 0.69 0.08 -10.31
N ILE A 152 0.26 -0.33 -9.12
CA ILE A 152 -0.01 0.57 -7.99
C ILE A 152 0.33 -0.14 -6.68
N VAL A 153 0.79 0.63 -5.71
CA VAL A 153 1.04 0.17 -4.34
C VAL A 153 0.09 0.88 -3.38
N LEU A 154 -0.56 0.11 -2.55
CA LEU A 154 -1.42 0.57 -1.47
C LEU A 154 -0.66 0.41 -0.15
N LEU A 155 -0.54 1.48 0.63
CA LEU A 155 0.20 1.52 1.89
C LEU A 155 -0.77 1.88 3.02
N ASP A 156 -1.01 0.94 3.92
CA ASP A 156 -1.94 1.09 5.05
C ASP A 156 -1.15 1.39 6.32
N GLU A 157 -1.08 2.67 6.72
CA GLU A 157 -0.33 3.16 7.87
C GLU A 157 1.10 2.60 7.96
N PRO A 158 1.93 2.80 6.91
CA PRO A 158 3.19 2.06 6.73
C PRO A 158 4.24 2.34 7.81
N LEU A 159 4.17 3.48 8.50
CA LEU A 159 5.19 3.91 9.46
C LEU A 159 4.69 3.91 10.92
N THR A 160 3.47 3.47 11.17
CA THR A 160 2.90 3.40 12.53
C THR A 160 3.75 2.52 13.46
N GLY A 161 3.93 2.98 14.71
CA GLY A 161 4.63 2.20 15.75
C GLY A 161 6.15 2.34 15.75
N LEU A 162 6.70 3.28 14.99
CA LEU A 162 8.12 3.65 15.03
C LEU A 162 8.37 4.84 15.94
N ASP A 163 9.58 4.94 16.51
CA ASP A 163 10.03 6.16 17.14
C ASP A 163 10.17 7.29 16.09
N ARG A 164 10.15 8.54 16.56
CA ARG A 164 10.06 9.71 15.68
C ARG A 164 11.23 9.82 14.70
N GLU A 165 12.45 9.56 15.14
CA GLU A 165 13.64 9.70 14.29
C GLU A 165 13.64 8.67 13.16
N LEU A 166 13.36 7.41 13.50
CA LEU A 166 13.24 6.33 12.52
C LEU A 166 12.04 6.53 11.59
N HIS A 167 10.91 7.02 12.11
CA HIS A 167 9.72 7.38 11.32
C HIS A 167 10.06 8.40 10.24
N ASP A 168 10.68 9.53 10.63
CA ASP A 168 11.01 10.61 9.69
C ASP A 168 12.05 10.18 8.64
N GLN A 169 12.99 9.33 9.03
CA GLN A 169 13.97 8.77 8.09
C GLN A 169 13.27 7.84 7.09
N LEU A 170 12.46 6.89 7.59
CA LEU A 170 11.77 5.93 6.72
C LEU A 170 10.74 6.60 5.81
N ALA A 171 10.09 7.69 6.25
CA ALA A 171 9.20 8.48 5.39
C ALA A 171 9.95 9.02 4.16
N ARG A 172 11.12 9.62 4.38
CA ARG A 172 11.98 10.12 3.29
C ARG A 172 12.48 9.01 2.38
N ASP A 173 12.96 7.90 2.97
CA ASP A 173 13.46 6.75 2.22
C ASP A 173 12.36 6.16 1.33
N LEU A 174 11.16 6.00 1.88
CA LEU A 174 9.99 5.48 1.17
C LEU A 174 9.56 6.41 0.03
N HIS A 175 9.51 7.72 0.28
CA HIS A 175 9.22 8.72 -0.75
C HIS A 175 10.21 8.62 -1.92
N GLN A 176 11.51 8.63 -1.61
CA GLN A 176 12.56 8.51 -2.64
C GLN A 176 12.47 7.21 -3.42
N LEU A 177 12.20 6.10 -2.74
CA LEU A 177 12.02 4.79 -3.36
C LEU A 177 10.85 4.76 -4.35
N LEU A 178 9.69 5.30 -3.95
CA LEU A 178 8.51 5.36 -4.81
C LEU A 178 8.75 6.26 -6.03
N LEU A 179 9.44 7.39 -5.86
CA LEU A 179 9.83 8.26 -6.98
C LEU A 179 10.84 7.60 -7.91
N ALA A 180 11.91 7.00 -7.38
CA ALA A 180 12.96 6.35 -8.16
C ALA A 180 12.41 5.19 -9.02
N THR A 181 11.38 4.51 -8.52
CA THR A 181 10.71 3.42 -9.24
C THR A 181 9.51 3.88 -10.08
N ALA A 182 9.23 5.18 -10.12
CA ALA A 182 8.03 5.77 -10.76
C ALA A 182 6.73 5.04 -10.37
N THR A 183 6.66 4.56 -9.12
CA THR A 183 5.56 3.76 -8.62
C THR A 183 4.35 4.65 -8.28
N THR A 184 3.19 4.34 -8.84
CA THR A 184 1.93 4.94 -8.40
C THR A 184 1.57 4.42 -7.02
N ALA A 185 1.26 5.31 -6.07
CA ALA A 185 0.96 4.88 -4.70
C ALA A 185 -0.24 5.61 -4.10
N LEU A 186 -1.02 4.87 -3.30
CA LEU A 186 -2.03 5.42 -2.41
C LEU A 186 -1.65 5.04 -0.98
N VAL A 187 -1.34 6.05 -0.18
CA VAL A 187 -0.93 5.92 1.22
C VAL A 187 -2.10 6.32 2.10
N VAL A 188 -2.40 5.55 3.10
CA VAL A 188 -3.37 5.88 4.14
C VAL A 188 -2.61 6.15 5.43
N THR A 189 -2.87 7.29 6.03
CA THR A 189 -2.29 7.67 7.33
C THR A 189 -3.23 8.59 8.11
N HIS A 190 -3.02 8.68 9.40
CA HIS A 190 -3.64 9.70 10.26
C HIS A 190 -2.64 10.81 10.66
N ASP A 191 -1.37 10.65 10.29
CA ASP A 191 -0.29 11.59 10.57
C ASP A 191 -0.12 12.57 9.39
N ARG A 192 -0.21 13.89 9.71
CA ARG A 192 -0.09 14.97 8.72
C ARG A 192 1.35 15.17 8.25
N ASP A 193 2.31 15.00 9.16
CA ASP A 193 3.72 15.17 8.86
C ASP A 193 4.19 14.03 7.95
N GLU A 194 3.77 12.79 8.24
CA GLU A 194 3.98 11.64 7.36
C GLU A 194 3.39 11.88 5.95
N ALA A 195 2.13 12.30 5.88
CA ALA A 195 1.47 12.58 4.60
C ALA A 195 2.21 13.65 3.78
N ALA A 196 2.68 14.73 4.44
CA ALA A 196 3.40 15.82 3.79
C ALA A 196 4.78 15.40 3.25
N VAL A 197 5.47 14.47 3.91
CA VAL A 197 6.77 13.95 3.47
C VAL A 197 6.62 12.91 2.37
N LEU A 198 5.64 12.00 2.52
CA LEU A 198 5.49 10.85 1.60
C LEU A 198 4.83 11.22 0.28
N ALA A 199 3.84 12.11 0.29
CA ALA A 199 2.94 12.27 -0.85
C ALA A 199 3.25 13.48 -1.71
N THR A 200 2.96 13.37 -3.00
CA THR A 200 2.93 14.49 -3.93
C THR A 200 1.61 15.27 -3.84
N ARG A 201 0.56 14.62 -3.34
CA ARG A 201 -0.75 15.23 -3.07
C ARG A 201 -1.39 14.59 -1.84
N VAL A 202 -1.96 15.44 -0.98
CA VAL A 202 -2.70 15.01 0.21
C VAL A 202 -4.19 15.29 0.00
N VAL A 203 -5.04 14.32 0.33
CA VAL A 203 -6.49 14.37 0.22
C VAL A 203 -7.09 13.98 1.57
N ALA A 204 -8.04 14.75 2.08
CA ALA A 204 -8.74 14.32 3.28
C ALA A 204 -9.79 13.27 2.93
N PHE A 205 -9.87 12.19 3.73
CA PHE A 205 -10.86 11.13 3.52
C PHE A 205 -12.30 11.66 3.51
N ALA A 206 -12.55 12.67 4.34
CA ALA A 206 -13.86 13.33 4.39
C ALA A 206 -14.26 14.06 3.11
N ASP A 207 -13.28 14.42 2.27
CA ASP A 207 -13.54 15.08 0.99
C ASP A 207 -13.89 14.09 -0.12
N LEU A 208 -13.61 12.80 0.09
CA LEU A 208 -13.97 11.75 -0.89
C LEU A 208 -15.44 11.38 -0.83
N THR A 209 -16.09 11.62 0.31
CA THR A 209 -17.46 11.19 0.57
C THR A 209 -18.33 12.41 0.80
N PRO A 210 -19.52 12.49 0.18
CA PRO A 210 -20.49 13.50 0.57
C PRO A 210 -20.74 13.43 2.08
N ARG A 211 -20.90 14.55 2.74
CA ARG A 211 -21.30 14.55 4.16
C ARG A 211 -22.60 13.77 4.28
N LEU A 212 -22.55 12.63 4.98
CA LEU A 212 -23.78 11.96 5.40
C LEU A 212 -24.59 12.98 6.19
N PRO A 213 -25.89 13.18 5.89
CA PRO A 213 -26.73 13.99 6.77
C PRO A 213 -26.61 13.41 8.17
N ALA A 214 -26.44 14.29 9.17
CA ALA A 214 -26.38 13.88 10.56
C ALA A 214 -27.60 12.98 10.81
N ALA A 215 -27.36 11.74 11.25
CA ALA A 215 -28.44 10.87 11.65
C ALA A 215 -29.20 11.64 12.74
N GLU A 216 -30.44 11.97 12.45
CA GLU A 216 -31.35 12.49 13.47
C GLU A 216 -31.38 11.48 14.60
N ALA A 217 -30.94 11.92 15.78
CA ALA A 217 -30.86 11.10 16.99
C ALA A 217 -32.26 10.84 17.57
#